data_0ae02d3edb07d7fb89ac5131b472aab9
#
_entry.id   0ae02d3edb07d7fb89ac5131b472aab9
#
_cell.length_a   1.000
_cell.length_b   1.000
_cell.length_c   1.000
_cell.angle_alpha   90.00
_cell.angle_beta   90.00
_cell.angle_gamma   90.00
#
_symmetry.space_group_name_H-M   'P 1'
#
loop_
_entity.id
_entity.type
_entity.pdbx_description
1 polymer ?
#
loop_
_entity_poly.entity_id
_entity_poly.type
_entity_poly.pdbx_seq_one_letter_code
_entity_poly.pdbx_strand_id
1 'polypeptide(L)'
;LISTVQSSFAQCDLDFTFTNTGSNMTVFFTPTAASAMVAEMGEGTIGAFFLTDSDVYFCSGSSSFTGSQIALPVMGDDATTTDLQDGFTANQEMLWFYISDAGTVYSLALSPASTYSTNETSFINGYVATSVDCGGSPACPYDAYLEYSSTATDYNVSECLTLVVEGCTSDLYFEYNPEANREDGTCLTLI
;
A
#
# COMPACT_ATOMS: atom_id res chain seq x y z
N LEU A 1 -14.16 18.78 -12.59
CA LEU A 1 -13.81 17.71 -11.65
C LEU A 1 -13.04 16.66 -12.43
N ILE A 2 -11.71 16.78 -12.43
CA ILE A 2 -10.82 15.73 -12.93
C ILE A 2 -10.61 14.80 -11.74
N SER A 3 -11.32 13.68 -11.72
CA SER A 3 -11.00 12.57 -10.83
C SER A 3 -9.68 11.99 -11.33
N THR A 4 -8.59 12.34 -10.67
CA THR A 4 -7.33 11.62 -10.84
C THR A 4 -7.58 10.21 -10.30
N VAL A 5 -7.60 9.24 -11.19
CA VAL A 5 -7.49 7.82 -10.81
C VAL A 5 -6.09 7.67 -10.23
N GLN A 6 -5.96 7.82 -8.92
CA GLN A 6 -4.73 7.45 -8.21
C GLN A 6 -4.51 5.96 -8.45
N SER A 7 -3.31 5.59 -8.86
CA SER A 7 -3.02 4.18 -9.12
C SER A 7 -3.16 3.41 -7.80
N SER A 8 -3.99 2.39 -7.79
CA SER A 8 -4.22 1.54 -6.62
C SER A 8 -2.93 0.88 -6.10
N PHE A 9 -1.89 0.80 -6.92
CA PHE A 9 -0.60 0.19 -6.59
C PHE A 9 0.19 0.93 -5.50
N ALA A 10 0.20 2.27 -5.52
CA ALA A 10 0.89 3.06 -4.50
C ALA A 10 0.26 2.90 -3.10
N GLN A 11 -1.00 2.46 -3.03
CA GLN A 11 -1.71 2.23 -1.76
C GLN A 11 -1.43 0.85 -1.14
N CYS A 12 -0.72 -0.02 -1.82
CA CYS A 12 -0.43 -1.37 -1.37
C CYS A 12 0.97 -1.54 -0.79
N ASP A 13 1.89 -0.61 -1.11
CA ASP A 13 3.26 -0.58 -0.59
C ASP A 13 3.42 0.60 0.38
N LEU A 14 2.58 0.61 1.43
CA LEU A 14 2.59 1.67 2.42
C LEU A 14 3.60 1.37 3.53
N ASP A 15 4.57 2.27 3.71
CA ASP A 15 5.45 2.25 4.87
C ASP A 15 4.81 3.07 6.01
N PHE A 16 4.46 2.41 7.11
CA PHE A 16 3.88 3.02 8.31
C PHE A 16 4.93 3.61 9.27
N THR A 17 6.20 3.63 8.89
CA THR A 17 7.23 4.32 9.68
C THR A 17 7.16 5.83 9.47
N PHE A 18 7.48 6.59 10.50
CA PHE A 18 7.49 8.05 10.45
C PHE A 18 8.58 8.65 11.36
N THR A 19 8.94 9.89 11.08
CA THR A 19 9.93 10.64 11.87
C THR A 19 9.20 11.61 12.81
N ASN A 20 9.70 11.73 14.04
CA ASN A 20 9.23 12.76 14.96
C ASN A 20 9.91 14.09 14.65
N THR A 21 9.14 15.01 14.10
CA THR A 21 9.61 16.37 13.71
C THR A 21 9.49 17.39 14.83
N GLY A 22 8.95 17.01 16.00
CA GLY A 22 8.75 17.90 17.14
C GLY A 22 7.49 18.76 17.05
N SER A 23 6.84 18.85 15.89
CA SER A 23 5.57 19.55 15.67
C SER A 23 4.49 18.53 15.39
N ASN A 24 3.36 18.56 16.11
CA ASN A 24 2.31 17.59 15.87
C ASN A 24 0.91 18.14 16.12
N MET A 25 -0.09 17.44 15.57
CA MET A 25 -1.48 17.46 16.01
C MET A 25 -1.82 16.09 16.62
N THR A 26 -2.82 16.02 17.47
CA THR A 26 -3.26 14.74 18.05
C THR A 26 -4.64 14.36 17.53
N VAL A 27 -4.75 13.16 16.97
CA VAL A 27 -6.02 12.60 16.50
C VAL A 27 -6.45 11.49 17.47
N PHE A 28 -7.60 11.71 18.12
CA PHE A 28 -8.21 10.74 19.02
C PHE A 28 -9.27 9.93 18.28
N PHE A 29 -9.15 8.62 18.36
CA PHE A 29 -10.25 7.72 17.98
C PHE A 29 -11.06 7.39 19.22
N THR A 30 -12.37 7.72 19.20
CA THR A 30 -13.24 7.43 20.33
C THR A 30 -13.37 5.92 20.56
N PRO A 31 -13.66 5.46 21.78
CA PRO A 31 -13.82 4.03 22.06
C PRO A 31 -14.84 3.35 21.15
N THR A 32 -15.93 4.05 20.79
CA THR A 32 -16.97 3.53 19.92
C THR A 32 -16.45 3.35 18.48
N ALA A 33 -15.77 4.36 17.94
CA ALA A 33 -15.18 4.27 16.60
C ALA A 33 -14.10 3.19 16.54
N ALA A 34 -13.20 3.18 17.51
CA ALA A 34 -12.11 2.20 17.59
C ALA A 34 -12.63 0.75 17.67
N SER A 35 -13.62 0.50 18.52
CA SER A 35 -14.23 -0.83 18.65
C SER A 35 -14.95 -1.27 17.36
N ALA A 36 -15.65 -0.35 16.69
CA ALA A 36 -16.33 -0.64 15.42
C ALA A 36 -15.33 -0.97 14.29
N MET A 37 -14.23 -0.22 14.21
CA MET A 37 -13.17 -0.43 13.21
C MET A 37 -12.55 -1.84 13.35
N VAL A 38 -12.20 -2.24 14.57
CA VAL A 38 -11.62 -3.58 14.80
C VAL A 38 -12.64 -4.68 14.58
N ALA A 39 -13.91 -4.46 14.91
CA ALA A 39 -14.97 -5.43 14.64
C ALA A 39 -15.18 -5.67 13.14
N GLU A 40 -14.95 -4.66 12.29
CA GLU A 40 -15.09 -4.74 10.83
C GLU A 40 -13.82 -5.23 10.12
N MET A 41 -12.65 -4.69 10.50
CA MET A 41 -11.39 -4.88 9.77
C MET A 41 -10.39 -5.81 10.48
N GLY A 42 -10.62 -6.15 11.75
CA GLY A 42 -9.65 -6.85 12.60
C GLY A 42 -8.67 -5.88 13.29
N GLU A 43 -7.80 -6.40 14.15
CA GLU A 43 -6.67 -5.64 14.68
C GLU A 43 -5.65 -5.33 13.58
N GLY A 44 -4.82 -4.28 13.78
CA GLY A 44 -3.86 -3.88 12.77
C GLY A 44 -3.12 -2.59 13.10
N THR A 45 -2.69 -1.88 12.06
CA THR A 45 -2.02 -0.58 12.18
C THR A 45 -2.77 0.48 11.38
N ILE A 46 -3.00 1.63 11.99
CA ILE A 46 -3.56 2.82 11.33
C ILE A 46 -2.46 3.86 11.12
N GLY A 47 -2.51 4.57 9.99
CA GLY A 47 -1.57 5.65 9.67
C GLY A 47 -2.20 6.83 8.98
N ALA A 48 -1.62 8.00 9.24
CA ALA A 48 -1.90 9.25 8.55
C ALA A 48 -0.82 9.52 7.50
N PHE A 49 -1.23 9.72 6.26
CA PHE A 49 -0.35 9.87 5.11
C PHE A 49 -0.64 11.17 4.35
N PHE A 50 0.37 11.72 3.74
CA PHE A 50 0.23 12.73 2.70
C PHE A 50 0.83 12.21 1.39
N LEU A 51 0.40 12.80 0.29
CA LEU A 51 0.93 12.50 -1.04
C LEU A 51 1.98 13.56 -1.37
N THR A 52 3.17 13.10 -1.74
CA THR A 52 4.25 13.98 -2.21
C THR A 52 4.01 14.42 -3.67
N ASP A 53 4.76 15.41 -4.13
CA ASP A 53 4.73 15.85 -5.55
C ASP A 53 5.12 14.74 -6.55
N SER A 54 5.74 13.67 -6.07
CA SER A 54 6.12 12.49 -6.85
C SER A 54 5.10 11.36 -6.78
N ASP A 55 3.88 11.61 -6.28
CA ASP A 55 2.81 10.63 -6.09
C ASP A 55 3.17 9.46 -5.15
N VAL A 56 4.06 9.70 -4.18
CA VAL A 56 4.45 8.74 -3.14
C VAL A 56 3.72 9.06 -1.85
N TYR A 57 3.11 8.04 -1.23
CA TYR A 57 2.51 8.16 0.10
C TYR A 57 3.59 8.19 1.17
N PHE A 58 3.58 9.21 2.00
CA PHE A 58 4.51 9.38 3.12
C PHE A 58 3.74 9.37 4.44
N CYS A 59 4.13 8.47 5.35
CA CYS A 59 3.51 8.37 6.67
C CYS A 59 4.05 9.46 7.60
N SER A 60 3.16 10.15 8.30
CA SER A 60 3.52 11.14 9.32
C SER A 60 2.92 10.86 10.69
N GLY A 61 2.38 9.68 10.88
CA GLY A 61 1.89 9.21 12.17
C GLY A 61 1.22 7.87 12.03
N SER A 62 1.58 6.92 12.86
CA SER A 62 0.98 5.59 12.88
C SER A 62 0.86 5.04 14.29
N SER A 63 -0.02 4.08 14.48
CA SER A 63 -0.18 3.37 15.74
C SER A 63 -0.82 2.01 15.53
N SER A 64 -0.45 1.05 16.37
CA SER A 64 -1.19 -0.20 16.50
C SER A 64 -2.61 0.08 16.96
N PHE A 65 -3.57 -0.68 16.44
CA PHE A 65 -4.99 -0.46 16.63
C PHE A 65 -5.68 -1.76 17.07
N THR A 66 -6.07 -1.81 18.34
CA THR A 66 -6.62 -3.01 19.00
C THR A 66 -8.06 -2.81 19.49
N GLY A 67 -8.77 -1.82 18.94
CA GLY A 67 -10.16 -1.51 19.31
C GLY A 67 -10.34 -0.67 20.57
N SER A 68 -9.24 -0.30 21.24
CA SER A 68 -9.24 0.64 22.35
C SER A 68 -9.09 2.07 21.85
N GLN A 69 -9.52 3.04 22.64
CA GLN A 69 -9.25 4.45 22.37
C GLN A 69 -7.74 4.66 22.19
N ILE A 70 -7.36 5.36 21.12
CA ILE A 70 -5.98 5.79 20.90
C ILE A 70 -5.90 7.30 20.70
N ALA A 71 -4.74 7.85 21.07
CA ALA A 71 -4.31 9.21 20.74
C ALA A 71 -3.14 9.08 19.78
N LEU A 72 -3.35 9.36 18.52
CA LEU A 72 -2.34 9.22 17.48
C LEU A 72 -1.71 10.59 17.21
N PRO A 73 -0.41 10.77 17.48
CA PRO A 73 0.29 11.98 17.08
C PRO A 73 0.54 11.95 15.57
N VAL A 74 0.14 13.00 14.89
CA VAL A 74 0.39 13.21 13.46
C VAL A 74 1.38 14.36 13.34
N MET A 75 2.54 14.08 12.72
CA MET A 75 3.66 15.02 12.67
C MET A 75 3.47 16.06 11.57
N GLY A 76 3.82 17.29 11.89
CA GLY A 76 3.93 18.37 10.92
C GLY A 76 5.32 18.48 10.33
N ASP A 77 5.39 19.11 9.18
CA ASP A 77 6.64 19.44 8.51
C ASP A 77 7.51 20.37 9.37
N ASP A 78 8.80 20.08 9.47
CA ASP A 78 9.71 20.93 10.23
C ASP A 78 10.46 21.89 9.31
N ALA A 79 10.61 23.13 9.76
CA ALA A 79 11.26 24.18 8.99
C ALA A 79 12.79 24.01 8.88
N THR A 80 13.38 22.98 9.49
CA THR A 80 14.82 22.75 9.49
C THR A 80 15.26 21.83 8.36
N THR A 81 14.32 21.06 7.78
CA THR A 81 14.51 20.18 6.61
C THR A 81 13.99 20.83 5.33
N THR A 82 14.58 21.97 4.93
CA THR A 82 14.05 22.86 3.87
C THR A 82 13.89 22.23 2.48
N ASP A 83 14.56 21.12 2.22
CA ASP A 83 14.58 20.47 0.90
C ASP A 83 13.71 19.18 0.85
N LEU A 84 13.08 18.82 1.96
CA LEU A 84 12.27 17.60 2.08
C LEU A 84 11.05 17.86 2.97
N GLN A 85 9.86 17.60 2.45
CA GLN A 85 8.66 17.54 3.27
C GLN A 85 8.69 16.23 4.08
N ASP A 86 8.89 16.30 5.40
CA ASP A 86 8.97 15.17 6.32
C ASP A 86 7.76 15.05 7.26
N GLY A 87 6.77 15.92 7.07
CA GLY A 87 5.50 15.94 7.78
C GLY A 87 4.43 16.74 7.05
N PHE A 88 3.27 16.88 7.66
CA PHE A 88 2.16 17.62 7.09
C PHE A 88 2.40 19.14 7.11
N THR A 89 2.11 19.80 6.01
CA THR A 89 1.99 21.26 5.98
C THR A 89 0.64 21.72 6.54
N ALA A 90 0.55 22.97 6.98
CA ALA A 90 -0.69 23.53 7.54
C ALA A 90 -1.85 23.44 6.53
N ASN A 91 -3.01 22.97 6.98
CA ASN A 91 -4.22 22.73 6.20
C ASN A 91 -4.12 21.63 5.13
N GLN A 92 -3.05 20.85 5.10
CA GLN A 92 -2.94 19.71 4.20
C GLN A 92 -3.95 18.63 4.58
N GLU A 93 -4.57 18.02 3.58
CA GLU A 93 -5.49 16.89 3.76
C GLU A 93 -4.73 15.68 4.27
N MET A 94 -5.30 15.00 5.27
CA MET A 94 -4.75 13.76 5.81
C MET A 94 -5.43 12.57 5.13
N LEU A 95 -4.63 11.75 4.46
CA LEU A 95 -5.05 10.47 3.89
C LEU A 95 -4.86 9.38 4.93
N TRP A 96 -5.88 8.58 5.15
CA TRP A 96 -5.86 7.57 6.21
C TRP A 96 -5.88 6.18 5.61
N PHE A 97 -4.92 5.37 6.05
CA PHE A 97 -4.86 3.96 5.69
C PHE A 97 -4.80 3.08 6.94
N TYR A 98 -5.34 1.90 6.77
CA TYR A 98 -5.32 0.85 7.79
C TYR A 98 -4.82 -0.44 7.14
N ILE A 99 -3.87 -1.12 7.78
CA ILE A 99 -3.48 -2.47 7.40
C ILE A 99 -3.86 -3.40 8.55
N SER A 100 -4.72 -4.39 8.27
CA SER A 100 -5.07 -5.41 9.25
C SER A 100 -3.91 -6.39 9.47
N ASP A 101 -3.87 -7.07 10.61
CA ASP A 101 -2.89 -8.13 10.88
C ASP A 101 -3.01 -9.29 9.90
N ALA A 102 -4.15 -9.40 9.20
CA ALA A 102 -4.36 -10.35 8.09
C ALA A 102 -3.77 -9.86 6.75
N GLY A 103 -3.19 -8.64 6.70
CA GLY A 103 -2.56 -8.07 5.51
C GLY A 103 -3.51 -7.34 4.55
N THR A 104 -4.79 -7.17 4.91
CA THR A 104 -5.72 -6.39 4.08
C THR A 104 -5.53 -4.90 4.32
N VAL A 105 -5.35 -4.14 3.24
CA VAL A 105 -5.23 -2.68 3.28
C VAL A 105 -6.60 -2.04 3.05
N TYR A 106 -6.90 -1.01 3.82
CA TYR A 106 -8.10 -0.19 3.69
C TYR A 106 -7.73 1.29 3.57
N SER A 107 -8.37 2.01 2.67
CA SER A 107 -8.42 3.47 2.73
C SER A 107 -9.60 3.88 3.62
N LEU A 108 -9.40 4.92 4.44
CA LEU A 108 -10.40 5.36 5.41
C LEU A 108 -10.82 6.81 5.14
N ALA A 109 -12.12 7.04 5.05
CA ALA A 109 -12.69 8.38 5.17
C ALA A 109 -13.18 8.56 6.61
N LEU A 110 -12.49 9.40 7.38
CA LEU A 110 -12.79 9.64 8.80
C LEU A 110 -13.82 10.73 8.98
N SER A 111 -14.62 10.66 10.05
CA SER A 111 -15.61 11.65 10.41
C SER A 111 -15.45 12.12 11.86
N PRO A 112 -15.33 13.44 12.11
CA PRO A 112 -15.21 14.47 11.08
C PRO A 112 -13.95 14.35 10.25
N ALA A 113 -14.00 14.77 8.98
CA ALA A 113 -12.79 14.96 8.19
C ALA A 113 -11.95 16.09 8.79
N SER A 114 -10.65 15.91 8.84
CA SER A 114 -9.74 16.92 9.39
C SER A 114 -8.55 17.13 8.46
N THR A 115 -8.08 18.37 8.43
CA THR A 115 -6.80 18.75 7.84
C THR A 115 -5.78 18.92 8.97
N TYR A 116 -4.49 18.86 8.62
CA TYR A 116 -3.44 19.06 9.60
C TYR A 116 -3.41 20.49 10.13
N SER A 117 -3.34 20.62 11.46
CA SER A 117 -3.12 21.91 12.14
C SER A 117 -2.28 21.69 13.39
N THR A 118 -1.15 22.38 13.48
CA THR A 118 -0.18 22.25 14.58
C THR A 118 -0.83 22.53 15.93
N ASN A 119 -0.58 21.67 16.92
CA ASN A 119 -1.10 21.72 18.28
C ASN A 119 -2.63 21.60 18.40
N GLU A 120 -3.32 21.26 17.34
CA GLU A 120 -4.74 20.96 17.40
C GLU A 120 -5.02 19.52 17.83
N THR A 121 -6.27 19.30 18.22
CA THR A 121 -6.79 18.00 18.61
C THR A 121 -8.07 17.73 17.83
N SER A 122 -8.14 16.59 17.17
CA SER A 122 -9.33 16.10 16.46
C SER A 122 -9.87 14.84 17.13
N PHE A 123 -11.20 14.68 17.15
CA PHE A 123 -11.87 13.50 17.70
C PHE A 123 -12.65 12.79 16.60
N ILE A 124 -12.20 11.60 16.25
CA ILE A 124 -12.84 10.74 15.25
C ILE A 124 -13.92 9.90 15.94
N ASN A 125 -15.15 10.01 15.46
CA ASN A 125 -16.29 9.28 15.97
C ASN A 125 -17.00 8.41 14.92
N GLY A 126 -16.57 8.49 13.66
CA GLY A 126 -17.07 7.66 12.57
C GLY A 126 -16.04 7.50 11.46
N TYR A 127 -16.28 6.53 10.60
CA TYR A 127 -15.41 6.22 9.46
C TYR A 127 -16.22 5.53 8.35
N VAL A 128 -15.66 5.54 7.15
CA VAL A 128 -16.01 4.64 6.04
C VAL A 128 -14.73 3.96 5.59
N ALA A 129 -14.70 2.64 5.65
CA ALA A 129 -13.59 1.84 5.17
C ALA A 129 -13.86 1.32 3.75
N THR A 130 -12.87 1.41 2.89
CA THR A 130 -12.91 0.82 1.54
C THR A 130 -11.66 -0.05 1.40
N SER A 131 -11.84 -1.35 1.18
CA SER A 131 -10.70 -2.24 0.92
C SER A 131 -9.98 -1.81 -0.34
N VAL A 132 -8.65 -1.70 -0.24
CA VAL A 132 -7.78 -1.47 -1.40
C VAL A 132 -7.52 -2.84 -2.03
N ASP A 133 -7.86 -2.98 -3.31
CA ASP A 133 -7.52 -4.19 -4.05
C ASP A 133 -6.01 -4.15 -4.38
N CYS A 134 -5.24 -4.80 -3.55
CA CYS A 134 -3.80 -4.94 -3.74
C CYS A 134 -3.45 -6.09 -4.70
N GLY A 135 -4.46 -6.67 -5.36
CA GLY A 135 -4.28 -7.77 -6.30
C GLY A 135 -3.55 -8.95 -5.66
N GLY A 136 -3.85 -10.13 -6.04
CA GLY A 136 -3.15 -11.31 -5.53
C GLY A 136 -1.62 -11.18 -5.61
N SER A 137 -0.89 -12.14 -5.07
CA SER A 137 0.59 -12.16 -4.97
C SER A 137 1.30 -11.29 -6.00
N PRO A 138 2.23 -10.43 -5.57
CA PRO A 138 2.98 -9.56 -6.49
C PRO A 138 3.56 -10.39 -7.63
N ALA A 139 3.46 -9.87 -8.84
CA ALA A 139 3.91 -10.55 -10.04
C ALA A 139 4.97 -9.73 -10.79
N CYS A 140 5.81 -10.43 -11.54
CA CYS A 140 6.77 -9.79 -12.43
C CYS A 140 6.05 -8.98 -13.52
N PRO A 141 6.43 -7.71 -13.77
CA PRO A 141 5.83 -6.88 -14.81
C PRO A 141 6.29 -7.22 -16.24
N TYR A 142 7.31 -8.07 -16.39
CA TYR A 142 7.94 -8.34 -17.68
C TYR A 142 7.59 -9.75 -18.17
N ASP A 143 7.03 -9.84 -19.38
CA ASP A 143 6.64 -11.09 -20.04
C ASP A 143 7.82 -12.01 -20.43
N ALA A 144 9.03 -11.48 -20.33
CA ALA A 144 10.28 -12.25 -20.46
C ALA A 144 10.55 -13.18 -19.25
N TYR A 145 9.73 -13.16 -18.20
CA TYR A 145 9.89 -13.98 -17.00
C TYR A 145 8.68 -14.89 -16.78
N LEU A 146 8.92 -16.07 -16.18
CA LEU A 146 7.85 -17.04 -15.89
C LEU A 146 6.82 -16.53 -14.88
N GLU A 147 7.27 -15.68 -13.97
CA GLU A 147 6.44 -15.06 -12.92
C GLU A 147 5.58 -13.90 -13.44
N TYR A 148 5.61 -13.62 -14.73
CA TYR A 148 4.75 -12.62 -15.36
C TYR A 148 3.27 -13.00 -15.27
N SER A 149 2.44 -12.04 -14.90
CA SER A 149 1.00 -12.16 -14.96
C SER A 149 0.36 -10.90 -15.55
N SER A 150 -0.30 -11.03 -16.67
CA SER A 150 -1.03 -9.91 -17.31
C SER A 150 -2.29 -9.49 -16.53
N THR A 151 -2.71 -10.29 -15.54
CA THR A 151 -3.88 -10.02 -14.69
C THR A 151 -3.49 -9.59 -13.29
N ALA A 152 -2.19 -9.52 -13.00
CA ALA A 152 -1.73 -9.01 -11.71
C ALA A 152 -2.11 -7.53 -11.58
N THR A 153 -2.53 -7.15 -10.39
CA THR A 153 -2.83 -5.78 -10.02
C THR A 153 -1.71 -5.15 -9.18
N ASP A 154 -0.79 -5.98 -8.70
CA ASP A 154 0.43 -5.57 -8.03
C ASP A 154 1.64 -6.12 -8.80
N TYR A 155 2.61 -5.24 -9.10
CA TYR A 155 3.81 -5.60 -9.85
C TYR A 155 5.06 -5.26 -9.05
N ASN A 156 5.94 -6.26 -8.88
CA ASN A 156 7.21 -6.09 -8.21
C ASN A 156 8.34 -6.67 -9.07
N VAL A 157 9.31 -5.84 -9.42
CA VAL A 157 10.47 -6.27 -10.23
C VAL A 157 11.31 -7.33 -9.52
N SER A 158 11.31 -7.36 -8.18
CA SER A 158 12.02 -8.41 -7.42
C SER A 158 11.40 -9.79 -7.54
N GLU A 159 10.16 -9.88 -8.04
CA GLU A 159 9.49 -11.15 -8.35
C GLU A 159 9.90 -11.72 -9.72
N CYS A 160 10.70 -10.99 -10.53
CA CYS A 160 11.22 -11.44 -11.80
C CYS A 160 12.45 -12.32 -11.57
N LEU A 161 12.26 -13.60 -11.34
CA LEU A 161 13.31 -14.53 -10.93
C LEU A 161 13.80 -15.42 -12.08
N THR A 162 12.89 -15.91 -12.93
CA THR A 162 13.16 -16.94 -13.89
C THR A 162 12.93 -16.45 -15.31
N LEU A 163 14.01 -16.22 -16.07
CA LEU A 163 13.89 -15.86 -17.49
C LEU A 163 13.21 -16.99 -18.27
N VAL A 164 12.33 -16.59 -19.17
CA VAL A 164 11.70 -17.52 -20.12
C VAL A 164 12.73 -17.97 -21.15
N VAL A 165 12.86 -19.28 -21.30
CA VAL A 165 13.55 -19.93 -22.41
C VAL A 165 12.52 -20.73 -23.19
N GLU A 166 12.18 -20.27 -24.37
CA GLU A 166 11.20 -20.94 -25.24
C GLU A 166 11.80 -22.13 -25.96
N GLY A 167 11.00 -23.17 -26.20
CA GLY A 167 11.41 -24.38 -26.92
C GLY A 167 10.54 -25.58 -26.58
N CYS A 168 10.79 -26.68 -27.24
CA CYS A 168 10.11 -27.95 -26.93
C CYS A 168 10.56 -28.46 -25.55
N THR A 169 9.62 -28.59 -24.61
CA THR A 169 9.87 -28.97 -23.21
C THR A 169 9.69 -30.47 -22.95
N SER A 170 9.29 -31.27 -23.96
CA SER A 170 9.04 -32.71 -23.82
C SER A 170 10.15 -33.51 -24.44
N ASP A 171 10.80 -34.39 -23.65
CA ASP A 171 11.86 -35.33 -24.07
C ASP A 171 11.38 -36.46 -24.99
N LEU A 172 10.09 -36.53 -25.27
CA LEU A 172 9.51 -37.44 -26.24
C LEU A 172 9.67 -36.99 -27.70
N TYR A 173 10.18 -35.78 -27.90
CA TYR A 173 10.33 -35.18 -29.23
C TYR A 173 11.79 -34.94 -29.58
N PHE A 174 12.09 -35.06 -30.87
CA PHE A 174 13.45 -34.83 -31.38
C PHE A 174 13.94 -33.40 -31.19
N GLU A 175 13.03 -32.45 -31.18
CA GLU A 175 13.27 -31.01 -30.98
C GLU A 175 13.44 -30.63 -29.51
N TYR A 176 13.45 -31.59 -28.58
CA TYR A 176 13.60 -31.33 -27.15
C TYR A 176 14.75 -30.41 -26.81
N ASN A 177 14.47 -29.37 -26.07
CA ASN A 177 15.46 -28.43 -25.51
C ASN A 177 15.46 -28.52 -23.98
N PRO A 178 16.51 -29.09 -23.36
CA PRO A 178 16.57 -29.27 -21.91
C PRO A 178 16.67 -27.95 -21.14
N GLU A 179 16.95 -26.82 -21.81
CA GLU A 179 16.99 -25.50 -21.20
C GLU A 179 15.65 -24.78 -21.31
N ALA A 180 14.71 -25.28 -22.14
CA ALA A 180 13.39 -24.67 -22.30
C ALA A 180 12.54 -24.84 -21.03
N ASN A 181 11.90 -23.75 -20.62
CA ASN A 181 10.98 -23.73 -19.50
C ASN A 181 9.58 -23.21 -19.89
N ARG A 182 9.41 -22.82 -21.16
CA ARG A 182 8.10 -22.49 -21.76
C ARG A 182 7.97 -23.13 -23.14
N GLU A 183 6.87 -23.89 -23.32
CA GLU A 183 6.56 -24.54 -24.59
C GLU A 183 6.19 -23.49 -25.64
N ASP A 184 6.82 -23.55 -26.81
CA ASP A 184 6.59 -22.66 -27.95
C ASP A 184 5.91 -23.34 -29.16
N GLY A 185 5.53 -24.59 -29.02
CA GLY A 185 4.89 -25.39 -30.07
C GLY A 185 5.87 -26.01 -31.06
N THR A 186 7.16 -26.04 -30.78
CA THR A 186 8.19 -26.64 -31.65
C THR A 186 8.35 -28.16 -31.47
N CYS A 187 7.62 -28.78 -30.52
CA CYS A 187 7.55 -30.24 -30.37
C CYS A 187 6.78 -30.86 -31.54
N LEU A 188 7.43 -31.27 -32.61
CA LEU A 188 6.77 -31.71 -33.85
C LEU A 188 7.04 -33.20 -34.18
N THR A 189 8.25 -33.71 -33.90
CA THR A 189 8.68 -35.04 -34.32
C THR A 189 8.88 -35.98 -33.15
N LEU A 190 7.96 -36.92 -32.95
CA LEU A 190 8.10 -37.97 -31.92
C LEU A 190 9.31 -38.86 -32.19
N ILE A 191 10.04 -39.24 -31.13
CA ILE A 191 11.15 -40.17 -31.15
C ILE A 191 10.68 -41.61 -31.22
#